data_f243acb95db1c69eac68baba967367fd
#
_entry.id   f243acb95db1c69eac68baba967367fd
#
_cell.length_a   1.000
_cell.length_b   1.000
_cell.length_c   1.000
_cell.angle_alpha   90.00
_cell.angle_beta   90.00
_cell.angle_gamma   90.00
#
_symmetry.space_group_name_H-M   'P 1'
#
loop_
_entity.id
_entity.type
_entity.pdbx_description
1 polymer ?
#
loop_
_entity_poly.entity_id
_entity_poly.type
_entity_poly.pdbx_seq_one_letter_code
_entity_poly.pdbx_strand_id
1 'polypeptide(L)'
;MARARGANAVMALAFETTYGVPPGSGFKQVPFVSSALGEQQNLIESDLLGYGRDPQQPARDVINNDGDIVVPLDLRNFGYWLKLLLGAPTSTQGVAASGRFTFDSQPEDGSTVSIGGADWTFVAAGPAGDESLIGATFQETLANAVIGLNKSATAALASQTYSLNLAGNAILIEADTIGTAGNSVTLDASTTPDSNATASGATLGGGAATGPYNHVFASGALSLPSAAIEVGMPDVPSYGMNFGAMADKLAIQLQRSGLLNGTVSIVAQGETRGGASGAGSPTEQVIERFTQFTGQIRRDGVPLGNVVSGTFTYANNLDKVEVIRPDGRIAGADPAMLAVTGQVVVRFADTSLLDLAVAGTAIELIFEWSIATGKLLRFVVHNVNLPKPKLPITGPAGVQATFDWQASEHPSLAKTCTALLVNDVTVY
;
A
#
# COMPACT_ATOMS: atom_id res chain seq x y z
N MET A 1 19.74 -33.77 21.77
CA MET A 1 18.95 -32.62 22.20
C MET A 1 18.31 -32.00 20.95
N ALA A 2 16.99 -31.78 20.97
CA ALA A 2 16.31 -31.03 19.93
C ALA A 2 16.84 -29.59 19.92
N ARG A 3 17.02 -29.01 18.74
CA ARG A 3 17.40 -27.60 18.56
C ARG A 3 16.28 -26.93 17.78
N ALA A 4 15.89 -25.71 18.15
CA ALA A 4 14.93 -24.93 17.40
C ALA A 4 15.42 -24.68 15.97
N ARG A 5 14.54 -24.84 15.01
CA ARG A 5 14.79 -24.59 13.59
C ARG A 5 13.77 -23.58 13.08
N GLY A 6 14.23 -22.56 12.36
CA GLY A 6 13.36 -21.56 11.77
C GLY A 6 12.31 -22.14 10.82
N ALA A 7 12.61 -23.24 10.15
CA ALA A 7 11.65 -23.92 9.26
C ALA A 7 10.39 -24.45 9.97
N ASN A 8 10.46 -24.67 11.29
CA ASN A 8 9.36 -25.17 12.10
C ASN A 8 8.75 -24.07 12.99
N ALA A 9 9.28 -22.85 12.92
CA ALA A 9 8.73 -21.72 13.67
C ALA A 9 7.33 -21.37 13.18
N VAL A 10 6.46 -21.00 14.09
CA VAL A 10 5.07 -20.63 13.82
C VAL A 10 4.79 -19.23 14.33
N MET A 11 3.87 -18.51 13.65
CA MET A 11 3.41 -17.21 14.09
C MET A 11 1.89 -17.19 14.04
N ALA A 12 1.28 -16.65 15.09
CA ALA A 12 -0.16 -16.46 15.17
C ALA A 12 -0.49 -15.03 15.63
N LEU A 13 -1.55 -14.44 15.07
CA LEU A 13 -2.00 -13.08 15.36
C LEU A 13 -3.48 -13.09 15.68
N ALA A 14 -3.87 -12.33 16.72
CA ALA A 14 -5.27 -12.00 17.00
C ALA A 14 -5.38 -10.55 17.47
N PHE A 15 -6.42 -9.84 17.03
CA PHE A 15 -6.65 -8.46 17.47
C PHE A 15 -7.17 -8.45 18.93
N GLU A 16 -6.64 -7.51 19.69
CA GLU A 16 -7.05 -7.29 21.08
C GLU A 16 -8.33 -6.42 21.14
N THR A 17 -9.18 -6.69 22.09
CA THR A 17 -10.33 -5.82 22.43
C THR A 17 -9.96 -4.80 23.50
N THR A 18 -8.98 -5.13 24.34
CA THR A 18 -8.39 -4.27 25.34
C THR A 18 -6.89 -4.30 25.13
N TYR A 19 -6.26 -3.14 25.01
CA TYR A 19 -4.82 -3.02 24.79
C TYR A 19 -4.03 -3.80 25.85
N GLY A 20 -3.09 -4.60 25.36
CA GLY A 20 -2.19 -5.40 26.21
C GLY A 20 -2.84 -6.63 26.86
N VAL A 21 -4.05 -7.02 26.42
CA VAL A 21 -4.74 -8.22 26.94
C VAL A 21 -4.94 -9.20 25.76
N PRO A 22 -4.10 -10.26 25.67
CA PRO A 22 -4.26 -11.27 24.63
C PRO A 22 -5.64 -11.92 24.68
N PRO A 23 -6.33 -12.05 23.52
CA PRO A 23 -7.61 -12.76 23.48
C PRO A 23 -7.42 -14.26 23.72
N GLY A 24 -8.42 -14.91 24.35
CA GLY A 24 -8.37 -16.35 24.63
C GLY A 24 -8.60 -17.24 23.39
N SER A 25 -8.92 -16.67 22.22
CA SER A 25 -9.21 -17.38 20.97
C SER A 25 -9.22 -16.44 19.78
N GLY A 26 -9.46 -16.97 18.57
CA GLY A 26 -9.56 -16.16 17.35
C GLY A 26 -8.24 -15.92 16.65
N PHE A 27 -7.17 -16.57 17.08
CA PHE A 27 -5.87 -16.45 16.44
C PHE A 27 -5.88 -17.00 15.01
N LYS A 28 -5.19 -16.30 14.13
CA LYS A 28 -4.89 -16.69 12.75
C LYS A 28 -3.43 -17.02 12.65
N GLN A 29 -3.11 -18.17 12.06
CA GLN A 29 -1.74 -18.47 11.69
C GLN A 29 -1.36 -17.62 10.50
N VAL A 30 -0.32 -16.81 10.63
CA VAL A 30 0.13 -15.90 9.58
C VAL A 30 1.52 -16.30 9.08
N PRO A 31 1.73 -16.29 7.74
CA PRO A 31 3.04 -16.60 7.17
C PRO A 31 4.04 -15.47 7.46
N PHE A 32 5.28 -15.84 7.71
CA PHE A 32 6.39 -14.91 7.87
C PHE A 32 7.68 -15.46 7.25
N VAL A 33 8.61 -14.59 6.95
CA VAL A 33 9.95 -14.94 6.41
C VAL A 33 10.99 -14.86 7.50
N SER A 34 10.91 -13.83 8.33
CA SER A 34 11.74 -13.68 9.53
C SER A 34 11.01 -12.81 10.57
N SER A 35 11.41 -12.94 11.83
CA SER A 35 10.91 -12.12 12.94
C SER A 35 12.05 -11.79 13.88
N ALA A 36 12.15 -10.52 14.22
CA ALA A 36 12.99 -10.00 15.30
C ALA A 36 12.15 -9.52 16.49
N LEU A 37 10.82 -9.71 16.43
CA LEU A 37 9.92 -9.29 17.52
C LEU A 37 10.20 -10.08 18.78
N GLY A 38 10.39 -9.38 19.89
CA GLY A 38 10.60 -9.99 21.20
C GLY A 38 10.98 -8.99 22.27
N GLU A 39 10.83 -9.42 23.52
CA GLU A 39 11.14 -8.62 24.69
C GLU A 39 12.64 -8.65 25.01
N GLN A 40 13.22 -7.50 25.27
CA GLN A 40 14.61 -7.35 25.70
C GLN A 40 14.67 -6.50 26.98
N GLN A 41 15.51 -6.92 27.91
CA GLN A 41 15.82 -6.18 29.13
C GLN A 41 17.33 -6.05 29.29
N ASN A 42 17.82 -4.83 29.39
CA ASN A 42 19.23 -4.54 29.61
C ASN A 42 19.59 -4.59 31.11
N LEU A 43 20.89 -4.47 31.39
CA LEU A 43 21.43 -4.31 32.74
C LEU A 43 22.05 -2.93 32.85
N ILE A 44 21.84 -2.28 34.01
CA ILE A 44 22.45 -1.02 34.40
C ILE A 44 23.62 -1.34 35.31
N GLU A 45 24.81 -0.88 34.95
CA GLU A 45 26.02 -1.06 35.78
C GLU A 45 25.91 -0.26 37.08
N SER A 46 26.56 -0.76 38.13
CA SER A 46 26.62 -0.06 39.43
C SER A 46 27.51 1.16 39.33
N ASP A 47 27.06 2.29 39.84
CA ASP A 47 27.77 3.55 39.96
C ASP A 47 28.38 3.79 41.36
N LEU A 48 28.35 2.75 42.22
CA LEU A 48 28.81 2.86 43.59
C LEU A 48 30.33 3.02 43.69
N LEU A 49 30.79 4.03 44.45
CA LEU A 49 32.18 4.30 44.74
C LEU A 49 32.54 3.80 46.14
N GLY A 50 33.82 3.46 46.32
CA GLY A 50 34.36 3.06 47.63
C GLY A 50 34.31 1.57 47.94
N TYR A 51 33.91 0.73 46.98
CA TYR A 51 33.81 -0.73 47.13
C TYR A 51 34.96 -1.49 46.45
N GLY A 52 36.07 -0.83 46.15
CA GLY A 52 37.22 -1.42 45.51
C GLY A 52 37.20 -1.27 44.00
N ARG A 53 37.92 -2.18 43.29
CA ARG A 53 38.08 -2.16 41.84
C ARG A 53 37.09 -3.04 41.11
N ASP A 54 36.45 -3.99 41.80
CA ASP A 54 35.49 -4.92 41.20
C ASP A 54 34.09 -4.27 41.13
N PRO A 55 33.41 -4.40 39.99
CA PRO A 55 32.08 -3.81 39.84
C PRO A 55 31.08 -4.51 40.78
N GLN A 56 30.18 -3.73 41.34
CA GLN A 56 29.06 -4.26 42.14
C GLN A 56 27.95 -4.86 41.21
N GLN A 57 27.03 -5.58 41.83
CA GLN A 57 25.93 -6.25 41.07
C GLN A 57 25.13 -5.23 40.25
N PRO A 58 24.94 -5.48 38.95
CA PRO A 58 24.12 -4.63 38.09
C PRO A 58 22.62 -4.74 38.45
N ALA A 59 21.87 -3.69 38.17
CA ALA A 59 20.42 -3.66 38.24
C ALA A 59 19.78 -4.00 36.89
N ARG A 60 18.54 -4.46 36.89
CA ARG A 60 17.76 -4.62 35.67
C ARG A 60 17.20 -3.26 35.23
N ASP A 61 17.27 -3.00 33.93
CA ASP A 61 16.72 -1.81 33.27
C ASP A 61 15.26 -2.03 32.89
N VAL A 62 14.67 -1.06 32.20
CA VAL A 62 13.33 -1.13 31.60
C VAL A 62 13.26 -2.25 30.54
N ILE A 63 12.05 -2.68 30.26
CA ILE A 63 11.75 -3.70 29.27
C ILE A 63 11.30 -3.03 27.97
N ASN A 64 11.94 -3.38 26.86
CA ASN A 64 11.52 -3.00 25.52
C ASN A 64 11.03 -4.24 24.77
N ASN A 65 9.91 -4.11 24.06
CA ASN A 65 9.43 -5.14 23.18
C ASN A 65 9.11 -4.51 21.83
N ASP A 66 9.96 -4.74 20.86
CA ASP A 66 9.81 -4.27 19.49
C ASP A 66 10.55 -5.20 18.54
N GLY A 67 10.41 -4.95 17.25
CA GLY A 67 11.15 -5.68 16.22
C GLY A 67 10.48 -5.70 14.87
N ASP A 68 11.27 -6.02 13.86
CA ASP A 68 10.82 -6.14 12.48
C ASP A 68 10.36 -7.58 12.19
N ILE A 69 9.23 -7.69 11.50
CA ILE A 69 8.71 -8.93 10.94
C ILE A 69 8.70 -8.80 9.42
N VAL A 70 9.42 -9.69 8.72
CA VAL A 70 9.33 -9.77 7.27
C VAL A 70 8.22 -10.73 6.90
N VAL A 71 7.22 -10.22 6.18
CA VAL A 71 6.03 -10.97 5.78
C VAL A 71 5.92 -11.06 4.27
N PRO A 72 5.45 -12.18 3.71
CA PRO A 72 5.10 -12.23 2.30
C PRO A 72 3.89 -11.34 2.04
N LEU A 73 3.89 -10.61 0.94
CA LEU A 73 2.66 -9.99 0.46
C LEU A 73 1.83 -11.09 -0.20
N ASP A 74 0.80 -11.53 0.50
CA ASP A 74 -0.11 -12.57 0.03
C ASP A 74 -1.58 -12.07 0.00
N LEU A 75 -2.39 -12.79 -0.75
CA LEU A 75 -3.76 -12.40 -1.05
C LEU A 75 -4.68 -12.33 0.18
N ARG A 76 -4.45 -13.18 1.21
CA ARG A 76 -5.40 -13.33 2.33
C ARG A 76 -4.83 -12.84 3.66
N ASN A 77 -3.61 -13.24 4.00
CA ASN A 77 -3.05 -12.95 5.32
C ASN A 77 -2.54 -11.50 5.44
N PHE A 78 -2.16 -10.87 4.31
CA PHE A 78 -1.62 -9.51 4.34
C PHE A 78 -2.64 -8.47 4.83
N GLY A 79 -3.94 -8.75 4.69
CA GLY A 79 -5.00 -7.88 5.20
C GLY A 79 -4.98 -7.68 6.73
N TYR A 80 -4.50 -8.67 7.51
CA TYR A 80 -4.32 -8.50 8.96
C TYR A 80 -3.25 -7.45 9.28
N TRP A 81 -2.15 -7.45 8.54
CA TRP A 81 -1.08 -6.47 8.68
C TRP A 81 -1.53 -5.07 8.23
N LEU A 82 -2.31 -4.98 7.14
CA LEU A 82 -2.90 -3.71 6.70
C LEU A 82 -3.86 -3.15 7.75
N LYS A 83 -4.69 -4.00 8.37
CA LYS A 83 -5.59 -3.57 9.45
C LYS A 83 -4.81 -3.08 10.68
N LEU A 84 -3.73 -3.76 11.05
CA LEU A 84 -2.89 -3.34 12.16
C LEU A 84 -2.22 -1.98 11.89
N LEU A 85 -1.85 -1.71 10.64
CA LEU A 85 -1.13 -0.51 10.20
C LEU A 85 -2.06 0.69 9.95
N LEU A 86 -3.22 0.47 9.32
CA LEU A 86 -4.11 1.51 8.79
C LEU A 86 -5.46 1.60 9.52
N GLY A 87 -5.77 0.63 10.36
CA GLY A 87 -7.09 0.48 10.97
C GLY A 87 -8.02 -0.44 10.18
N ALA A 88 -9.26 -0.57 10.65
CA ALA A 88 -10.25 -1.46 10.04
C ALA A 88 -10.62 -0.98 8.62
N PRO A 89 -10.70 -1.90 7.63
CA PRO A 89 -11.10 -1.54 6.28
C PRO A 89 -12.61 -1.31 6.17
N THR A 90 -13.00 -0.53 5.16
CA THR A 90 -14.35 -0.62 4.59
C THR A 90 -14.35 -1.77 3.60
N SER A 91 -15.22 -2.76 3.83
CA SER A 91 -15.28 -3.98 3.01
C SER A 91 -16.58 -4.04 2.23
N THR A 92 -16.51 -4.14 0.90
CA THR A 92 -17.68 -4.23 0.02
C THR A 92 -17.55 -5.45 -0.88
N GLN A 93 -18.55 -6.32 -0.88
CA GLN A 93 -18.57 -7.46 -1.79
C GLN A 93 -19.04 -7.02 -3.18
N GLY A 94 -18.42 -7.58 -4.22
CA GLY A 94 -18.83 -7.38 -5.60
C GLY A 94 -17.69 -7.00 -6.54
N VAL A 95 -18.08 -6.69 -7.76
CA VAL A 95 -17.18 -6.26 -8.84
C VAL A 95 -17.64 -4.89 -9.32
N ALA A 96 -16.74 -3.97 -9.55
CA ALA A 96 -17.03 -2.68 -10.19
C ALA A 96 -17.35 -2.90 -11.68
N ALA A 97 -18.24 -2.10 -12.23
CA ALA A 97 -18.44 -2.06 -13.67
C ALA A 97 -17.22 -1.45 -14.35
N SER A 98 -16.84 -1.99 -15.50
CA SER A 98 -15.68 -1.52 -16.25
C SER A 98 -15.94 -1.45 -17.74
N GLY A 99 -15.14 -0.66 -18.44
CA GLY A 99 -15.17 -0.53 -19.88
C GLY A 99 -13.88 0.13 -20.37
N ARG A 100 -13.85 0.45 -21.66
CA ARG A 100 -12.70 1.13 -22.24
C ARG A 100 -13.06 1.83 -23.54
N PHE A 101 -12.26 2.82 -23.88
CA PHE A 101 -12.13 3.32 -25.25
C PHE A 101 -10.81 2.82 -25.83
N THR A 102 -10.87 2.14 -26.97
CA THR A 102 -9.67 1.74 -27.73
C THR A 102 -9.53 2.69 -28.90
N PHE A 103 -8.36 3.27 -29.08
CA PHE A 103 -8.04 4.26 -30.10
C PHE A 103 -7.15 3.62 -31.16
N ASP A 104 -7.47 3.85 -32.43
CA ASP A 104 -6.69 3.35 -33.56
C ASP A 104 -5.63 4.36 -34.03
N SER A 105 -5.88 5.63 -33.81
CA SER A 105 -4.99 6.75 -34.13
C SER A 105 -5.27 7.95 -33.21
N GLN A 106 -4.52 9.04 -33.44
CA GLN A 106 -4.67 10.27 -32.68
C GLN A 106 -6.06 10.88 -32.89
N PRO A 107 -6.77 11.28 -31.81
CA PRO A 107 -8.05 12.01 -31.91
C PRO A 107 -7.92 13.31 -32.71
N GLU A 108 -8.96 13.69 -33.44
CA GLU A 108 -9.04 14.98 -34.11
C GLU A 108 -9.33 16.13 -33.13
N ASP A 109 -8.93 17.34 -33.50
CA ASP A 109 -9.23 18.54 -32.72
C ASP A 109 -10.74 18.78 -32.58
N GLY A 110 -11.19 18.97 -31.36
CA GLY A 110 -12.62 19.12 -31.02
C GLY A 110 -13.40 17.80 -30.94
N SER A 111 -12.77 16.65 -31.12
CA SER A 111 -13.41 15.35 -30.96
C SER A 111 -13.64 15.00 -29.49
N THR A 112 -14.64 14.13 -29.22
CA THR A 112 -15.06 13.81 -27.85
C THR A 112 -15.15 12.31 -27.59
N VAL A 113 -14.96 11.93 -26.33
CA VAL A 113 -15.46 10.67 -25.76
C VAL A 113 -16.43 11.04 -24.63
N SER A 114 -17.60 10.38 -24.59
CA SER A 114 -18.65 10.67 -23.60
C SER A 114 -18.77 9.53 -22.60
N ILE A 115 -18.81 9.87 -21.30
CA ILE A 115 -18.87 8.92 -20.19
C ILE A 115 -19.99 9.37 -19.25
N GLY A 116 -21.01 8.53 -19.10
CA GLY A 116 -22.17 8.87 -18.27
C GLY A 116 -22.91 10.12 -18.75
N GLY A 117 -22.82 10.44 -20.06
CA GLY A 117 -23.43 11.62 -20.67
C GLY A 117 -22.62 12.92 -20.49
N ALA A 118 -21.41 12.87 -19.96
CA ALA A 118 -20.47 14.00 -19.92
C ALA A 118 -19.36 13.79 -20.94
N ASP A 119 -19.06 14.84 -21.70
CA ASP A 119 -18.06 14.80 -22.76
C ASP A 119 -16.67 15.17 -22.23
N TRP A 120 -15.68 14.44 -22.69
CA TRP A 120 -14.26 14.78 -22.59
C TRP A 120 -13.75 15.14 -23.98
N THR A 121 -13.21 16.34 -24.15
CA THR A 121 -12.84 16.89 -25.46
C THR A 121 -11.32 16.85 -25.67
N PHE A 122 -10.88 16.46 -26.86
CA PHE A 122 -9.49 16.55 -27.29
C PHE A 122 -9.27 17.86 -28.08
N VAL A 123 -8.34 18.70 -27.63
CA VAL A 123 -8.08 20.01 -28.23
C VAL A 123 -6.60 20.17 -28.64
N ALA A 124 -6.36 20.83 -29.77
CA ALA A 124 -5.00 21.08 -30.27
C ALA A 124 -4.26 22.16 -29.46
N ALA A 125 -4.97 23.02 -28.74
CA ALA A 125 -4.37 24.09 -27.93
C ALA A 125 -5.32 24.57 -26.80
N GLY A 126 -4.71 25.04 -25.71
CA GLY A 126 -5.40 25.76 -24.64
C GLY A 126 -6.51 24.99 -23.92
N PRO A 127 -6.28 23.73 -23.49
CA PRO A 127 -7.32 22.93 -22.83
C PRO A 127 -7.86 23.63 -21.57
N ALA A 128 -9.18 23.55 -21.34
CA ALA A 128 -9.86 24.12 -20.20
C ALA A 128 -11.02 23.25 -19.75
N GLY A 129 -11.21 23.07 -18.44
CA GLY A 129 -12.28 22.22 -17.92
C GLY A 129 -12.06 20.73 -18.26
N ASP A 130 -13.09 20.11 -18.86
CA ASP A 130 -13.08 18.69 -19.26
C ASP A 130 -12.45 18.51 -20.65
N GLU A 131 -11.27 19.07 -20.84
CA GLU A 131 -10.50 19.00 -22.08
C GLU A 131 -9.08 18.49 -21.84
N SER A 132 -8.48 17.90 -22.85
CA SER A 132 -7.06 17.54 -22.85
C SER A 132 -6.35 17.95 -24.13
N LEU A 133 -5.08 18.34 -23.97
CA LEU A 133 -4.21 18.70 -25.10
C LEU A 133 -3.89 17.44 -25.93
N ILE A 134 -4.06 17.57 -27.23
CA ILE A 134 -3.52 16.63 -28.21
C ILE A 134 -1.99 16.78 -28.19
N GLY A 135 -1.30 15.76 -27.70
CA GLY A 135 0.15 15.74 -27.56
C GLY A 135 0.90 15.54 -28.89
N ALA A 136 2.21 15.63 -28.84
CA ALA A 136 3.06 15.41 -30.01
C ALA A 136 3.03 13.95 -30.50
N THR A 137 2.68 13.01 -29.62
CA THR A 137 2.51 11.60 -29.93
C THR A 137 1.13 11.11 -29.51
N PHE A 138 0.69 10.02 -30.13
CA PHE A 138 -0.55 9.35 -29.79
C PHE A 138 -0.62 8.94 -28.29
N GLN A 139 0.44 8.34 -27.76
CA GLN A 139 0.51 7.94 -26.35
C GLN A 139 0.46 9.14 -25.40
N GLU A 140 1.10 10.24 -25.77
CA GLU A 140 1.06 11.48 -24.99
C GLU A 140 -0.36 12.05 -24.92
N THR A 141 -1.09 12.03 -26.04
CA THR A 141 -2.49 12.47 -26.09
C THR A 141 -3.38 11.67 -25.12
N LEU A 142 -3.28 10.34 -25.15
CA LEU A 142 -4.07 9.49 -24.26
C LEU A 142 -3.62 9.62 -22.80
N ALA A 143 -2.34 9.82 -22.54
CA ALA A 143 -1.84 10.09 -21.21
C ALA A 143 -2.39 11.41 -20.65
N ASN A 144 -2.40 12.48 -21.46
CA ASN A 144 -3.01 13.76 -21.09
C ASN A 144 -4.50 13.60 -20.75
N ALA A 145 -5.24 12.83 -21.54
CA ALA A 145 -6.65 12.56 -21.31
C ALA A 145 -6.88 11.80 -20.00
N VAL A 146 -6.12 10.74 -19.72
CA VAL A 146 -6.23 9.96 -18.46
C VAL A 146 -5.93 10.84 -17.26
N ILE A 147 -4.87 11.64 -17.30
CA ILE A 147 -4.49 12.55 -16.22
C ILE A 147 -5.59 13.59 -15.97
N GLY A 148 -6.16 14.15 -17.04
CA GLY A 148 -7.22 15.13 -16.95
C GLY A 148 -8.54 14.54 -16.43
N LEU A 149 -8.96 13.39 -16.95
CA LEU A 149 -10.16 12.66 -16.53
C LEU A 149 -10.14 12.35 -15.01
N ASN A 150 -9.02 11.87 -14.47
CA ASN A 150 -8.87 11.61 -13.04
C ASN A 150 -8.89 12.89 -12.18
N LYS A 151 -8.78 14.07 -12.79
CA LYS A 151 -8.83 15.38 -12.11
C LYS A 151 -10.13 16.15 -12.39
N SER A 152 -11.01 15.60 -13.22
CA SER A 152 -12.29 16.25 -13.56
C SER A 152 -13.14 16.48 -12.31
N ALA A 153 -13.77 17.65 -12.25
CA ALA A 153 -14.75 17.99 -11.22
C ALA A 153 -16.20 17.66 -11.66
N THR A 154 -16.40 17.25 -12.91
CA THR A 154 -17.70 16.88 -13.44
C THR A 154 -18.16 15.56 -12.85
N ALA A 155 -19.28 15.53 -12.14
CA ALA A 155 -19.72 14.40 -11.33
C ALA A 155 -19.78 13.06 -12.11
N ALA A 156 -20.21 13.10 -13.38
CA ALA A 156 -20.27 11.90 -14.20
C ALA A 156 -18.89 11.36 -14.57
N LEU A 157 -17.88 12.20 -14.70
CA LEU A 157 -16.49 11.81 -14.95
C LEU A 157 -15.77 11.44 -13.63
N ALA A 158 -15.98 12.19 -12.57
CA ALA A 158 -15.35 12.01 -11.27
C ALA A 158 -15.84 10.78 -10.47
N SER A 159 -16.85 10.06 -10.99
CA SER A 159 -17.38 8.82 -10.37
C SER A 159 -16.71 7.56 -10.94
N GLN A 160 -15.71 7.72 -11.77
CA GLN A 160 -14.91 6.65 -12.37
C GLN A 160 -13.42 6.90 -12.16
N THR A 161 -12.67 5.83 -12.12
CA THR A 161 -11.20 5.83 -12.14
C THR A 161 -10.71 5.46 -13.54
N TYR A 162 -9.79 6.24 -14.07
CA TYR A 162 -9.25 6.07 -15.41
C TYR A 162 -7.81 5.62 -15.39
N SER A 163 -7.45 4.72 -16.30
CA SER A 163 -6.06 4.31 -16.47
C SER A 163 -5.73 4.02 -17.93
N LEU A 164 -4.48 4.26 -18.32
CA LEU A 164 -3.97 3.88 -19.63
C LEU A 164 -3.54 2.41 -19.58
N ASN A 165 -3.88 1.64 -20.61
CA ASN A 165 -3.37 0.27 -20.74
C ASN A 165 -1.86 0.25 -21.03
N LEU A 166 -1.20 -0.89 -20.85
CA LEU A 166 0.25 -1.02 -21.07
C LEU A 166 0.67 -0.80 -22.52
N ALA A 167 -0.21 -1.06 -23.50
CA ALA A 167 0.05 -0.82 -24.91
C ALA A 167 -0.04 0.67 -25.27
N GLY A 168 -0.60 1.51 -24.41
CA GLY A 168 -0.73 2.94 -24.62
C GLY A 168 -1.77 3.34 -25.67
N ASN A 169 -2.74 2.47 -25.97
CA ASN A 169 -3.76 2.67 -26.99
C ASN A 169 -5.19 2.56 -26.49
N ALA A 170 -5.42 2.39 -25.20
CA ALA A 170 -6.75 2.33 -24.64
C ALA A 170 -6.84 3.01 -23.27
N ILE A 171 -7.87 3.81 -23.07
CA ILE A 171 -8.30 4.35 -21.78
C ILE A 171 -9.22 3.33 -21.14
N LEU A 172 -8.79 2.76 -20.03
CA LEU A 172 -9.56 1.85 -19.20
C LEU A 172 -10.37 2.65 -18.19
N ILE A 173 -11.62 2.26 -17.97
CA ILE A 173 -12.59 2.93 -17.12
C ILE A 173 -13.11 1.93 -16.10
N GLU A 174 -13.06 2.28 -14.84
CA GLU A 174 -13.60 1.48 -13.73
C GLU A 174 -14.52 2.38 -12.90
N ALA A 175 -15.75 1.94 -12.66
CA ALA A 175 -16.67 2.68 -11.79
C ALA A 175 -16.19 2.61 -10.34
N ASP A 176 -16.20 3.72 -9.61
CA ASP A 176 -15.78 3.76 -8.20
C ASP A 176 -16.76 3.01 -7.29
N THR A 177 -18.01 2.88 -7.74
CA THR A 177 -19.05 2.15 -7.01
C THR A 177 -19.00 0.66 -7.35
N ILE A 178 -18.74 -0.16 -6.33
CA ILE A 178 -18.82 -1.62 -6.44
C ILE A 178 -20.28 -2.06 -6.62
N GLY A 179 -20.49 -3.03 -7.50
CA GLY A 179 -21.83 -3.61 -7.78
C GLY A 179 -22.37 -3.21 -9.14
N THR A 180 -23.68 -3.35 -9.32
CA THR A 180 -24.34 -3.23 -10.63
C THR A 180 -24.63 -1.77 -11.06
N ALA A 181 -24.49 -0.81 -10.14
CA ALA A 181 -24.86 0.59 -10.42
C ALA A 181 -24.07 1.19 -11.59
N GLY A 182 -22.78 0.87 -11.70
CA GLY A 182 -21.93 1.34 -12.79
C GLY A 182 -22.29 0.77 -14.17
N ASN A 183 -23.06 -0.32 -14.25
CA ASN A 183 -23.47 -0.90 -15.56
C ASN A 183 -24.37 0.01 -16.39
N SER A 184 -24.92 1.07 -15.80
CA SER A 184 -25.74 2.08 -16.50
C SER A 184 -24.95 3.28 -17.01
N VAL A 185 -23.67 3.38 -16.72
CA VAL A 185 -22.81 4.47 -17.21
C VAL A 185 -22.58 4.29 -18.70
N THR A 186 -23.09 5.23 -19.50
CA THR A 186 -23.01 5.19 -20.95
C THR A 186 -21.61 5.52 -21.45
N LEU A 187 -21.23 4.93 -22.58
CA LEU A 187 -19.99 5.18 -23.30
C LEU A 187 -20.33 5.52 -24.74
N ASP A 188 -19.82 6.65 -25.25
CA ASP A 188 -19.96 7.06 -26.63
C ASP A 188 -18.68 7.76 -27.13
N ALA A 189 -18.47 7.77 -28.43
CA ALA A 189 -17.29 8.36 -29.07
C ALA A 189 -17.70 9.11 -30.33
N SER A 190 -17.25 10.36 -30.48
CA SER A 190 -17.59 11.19 -31.63
C SER A 190 -16.98 10.66 -32.93
N THR A 191 -17.72 10.82 -34.01
CA THR A 191 -17.28 10.45 -35.38
C THR A 191 -17.06 11.68 -36.28
N THR A 192 -17.45 12.87 -35.83
CA THR A 192 -17.25 14.13 -36.55
C THR A 192 -17.26 15.32 -35.58
N PRO A 193 -16.12 15.90 -35.17
CA PRO A 193 -14.76 15.39 -35.45
C PRO A 193 -14.54 13.98 -34.94
N ASP A 194 -13.66 13.20 -35.58
CA ASP A 194 -13.45 11.81 -35.22
C ASP A 194 -12.51 11.67 -34.01
N SER A 195 -12.99 11.03 -32.98
CA SER A 195 -12.16 10.68 -31.81
C SER A 195 -11.20 9.53 -32.10
N ASN A 196 -11.37 8.82 -33.23
CA ASN A 196 -10.66 7.58 -33.55
C ASN A 196 -10.74 6.54 -32.43
N ALA A 197 -11.82 6.60 -31.64
CA ALA A 197 -12.06 5.76 -30.47
C ALA A 197 -13.22 4.79 -30.73
N THR A 198 -13.05 3.58 -30.24
CA THR A 198 -14.12 2.58 -30.18
C THR A 198 -14.39 2.23 -28.72
N ALA A 199 -15.64 2.44 -28.28
CA ALA A 199 -16.09 2.04 -26.96
C ALA A 199 -16.23 0.51 -26.87
N SER A 200 -15.94 -0.09 -25.72
CA SER A 200 -16.08 -1.54 -25.47
C SER A 200 -17.55 -2.03 -25.46
N GLY A 201 -18.48 -1.11 -25.41
CA GLY A 201 -19.93 -1.34 -25.42
C GLY A 201 -20.66 -0.01 -25.28
N ALA A 202 -21.98 0.01 -25.33
CA ALA A 202 -22.79 1.20 -25.13
C ALA A 202 -22.76 1.71 -23.66
N THR A 203 -22.39 0.83 -22.73
CA THR A 203 -22.24 1.15 -21.30
C THR A 203 -21.05 0.40 -20.72
N LEU A 204 -20.62 0.81 -19.52
CA LEU A 204 -19.77 -0.05 -18.68
C LEU A 204 -20.50 -1.38 -18.41
N GLY A 205 -19.76 -2.43 -18.12
CA GLY A 205 -20.33 -3.75 -17.87
C GLY A 205 -19.56 -4.54 -16.84
N GLY A 206 -20.07 -5.75 -16.49
CA GLY A 206 -19.42 -6.67 -15.57
C GLY A 206 -19.56 -6.32 -14.10
N GLY A 207 -20.20 -5.21 -13.75
CA GLY A 207 -20.52 -4.85 -12.38
C GLY A 207 -21.48 -5.85 -11.74
N ALA A 208 -21.13 -6.38 -10.56
CA ALA A 208 -21.91 -7.41 -9.87
C ALA A 208 -21.91 -7.18 -8.36
N ALA A 209 -23.04 -7.45 -7.69
CA ALA A 209 -23.17 -7.37 -6.25
C ALA A 209 -22.56 -8.58 -5.51
N THR A 210 -22.18 -9.63 -6.26
CA THR A 210 -21.52 -10.84 -5.77
C THR A 210 -20.13 -10.95 -6.36
N GLY A 211 -19.23 -11.68 -5.69
CA GLY A 211 -17.86 -11.84 -6.15
C GLY A 211 -16.87 -11.65 -5.01
N PRO A 212 -15.66 -11.19 -5.30
CA PRO A 212 -14.64 -10.93 -4.29
C PRO A 212 -15.06 -9.82 -3.33
N TYR A 213 -14.36 -9.70 -2.21
CA TYR A 213 -14.48 -8.57 -1.31
C TYR A 213 -13.39 -7.55 -1.62
N ASN A 214 -13.78 -6.29 -1.65
CA ASN A 214 -12.91 -5.13 -1.82
C ASN A 214 -12.70 -4.50 -0.44
N HIS A 215 -11.50 -4.65 0.12
CA HIS A 215 -11.13 -4.11 1.42
C HIS A 215 -10.33 -2.83 1.22
N VAL A 216 -10.94 -1.69 1.54
CA VAL A 216 -10.33 -0.37 1.42
C VAL A 216 -9.84 0.06 2.80
N PHE A 217 -8.54 0.15 2.95
CA PHE A 217 -7.86 0.67 4.13
C PHE A 217 -7.41 2.10 3.85
N ALA A 218 -7.73 3.03 4.72
CA ALA A 218 -7.41 4.44 4.54
C ALA A 218 -6.41 4.92 5.59
N SER A 219 -5.48 5.79 5.20
CA SER A 219 -4.57 6.46 6.13
C SER A 219 -5.29 7.48 7.01
N GLY A 220 -4.65 7.89 8.11
CA GLY A 220 -5.13 8.98 8.97
C GLY A 220 -6.07 8.54 10.09
N ALA A 221 -6.18 7.24 10.40
CA ALA A 221 -6.92 6.78 11.58
C ALA A 221 -6.29 7.34 12.86
N LEU A 222 -7.10 7.98 13.70
CA LEU A 222 -6.67 8.57 14.97
C LEU A 222 -6.37 7.52 16.05
N SER A 223 -6.90 6.31 15.89
CA SER A 223 -6.66 5.17 16.77
C SER A 223 -6.41 3.94 15.91
N LEU A 224 -5.36 3.22 16.25
CA LEU A 224 -4.98 1.98 15.57
C LEU A 224 -5.28 0.79 16.47
N PRO A 225 -5.66 -0.37 15.91
CA PRO A 225 -5.86 -1.58 16.69
C PRO A 225 -4.52 -2.11 17.20
N SER A 226 -4.56 -2.76 18.37
CA SER A 226 -3.48 -3.62 18.85
C SER A 226 -3.79 -5.09 18.61
N ALA A 227 -2.75 -5.91 18.63
CA ALA A 227 -2.84 -7.34 18.47
C ALA A 227 -1.95 -8.07 19.48
N ALA A 228 -2.33 -9.31 19.77
CA ALA A 228 -1.44 -10.30 20.37
C ALA A 228 -0.78 -11.11 19.26
N ILE A 229 0.55 -11.15 19.24
CA ILE A 229 1.35 -11.86 18.25
C ILE A 229 2.17 -12.93 18.96
N GLU A 230 1.85 -14.20 18.73
CA GLU A 230 2.63 -15.31 19.24
C GLU A 230 3.69 -15.74 18.25
N VAL A 231 4.93 -15.85 18.71
CA VAL A 231 6.05 -16.44 17.95
C VAL A 231 6.46 -17.73 18.66
N GLY A 232 6.27 -18.87 18.01
CA GLY A 232 6.48 -20.20 18.58
C GLY A 232 7.63 -20.95 17.94
N MET A 233 8.37 -21.71 18.78
CA MET A 233 9.43 -22.64 18.40
C MET A 233 9.07 -24.05 18.89
N PRO A 234 8.24 -24.83 18.14
CA PRO A 234 7.73 -26.12 18.58
C PRO A 234 8.82 -27.17 18.84
N ASP A 235 9.95 -27.13 18.14
CA ASP A 235 11.07 -28.10 18.32
C ASP A 235 11.67 -28.05 19.75
N VAL A 236 11.66 -26.87 20.36
CA VAL A 236 12.05 -26.63 21.75
C VAL A 236 10.91 -25.83 22.36
N PRO A 237 9.88 -26.50 22.92
CA PRO A 237 8.61 -25.83 23.27
C PRO A 237 8.80 -24.49 23.96
N SER A 238 8.78 -23.42 23.17
CA SER A 238 8.95 -22.02 23.61
C SER A 238 8.09 -21.13 22.74
N TYR A 239 7.08 -20.52 23.36
CA TYR A 239 6.09 -19.67 22.70
C TYR A 239 6.09 -18.31 23.41
N GLY A 240 6.45 -17.27 22.67
CA GLY A 240 6.44 -15.88 23.13
C GLY A 240 5.19 -15.18 22.63
N MET A 241 4.26 -14.88 23.56
CA MET A 241 3.07 -14.10 23.25
C MET A 241 3.36 -12.63 23.48
N ASN A 242 3.58 -11.88 22.40
CA ASN A 242 3.75 -10.43 22.43
C ASN A 242 2.39 -9.77 22.44
N PHE A 243 2.10 -8.95 23.43
CA PHE A 243 0.81 -8.29 23.61
C PHE A 243 0.94 -6.76 23.54
N GLY A 244 -0.20 -6.10 23.25
CA GLY A 244 -0.20 -4.66 22.96
C GLY A 244 0.62 -4.34 21.71
N ALA A 245 0.72 -5.28 20.77
CA ALA A 245 1.51 -5.09 19.54
C ALA A 245 0.77 -4.17 18.55
N MET A 246 1.42 -3.09 18.14
CA MET A 246 0.94 -2.12 17.15
C MET A 246 1.94 -2.01 16.02
N ALA A 247 1.46 -1.82 14.78
CA ALA A 247 2.33 -1.65 13.62
C ALA A 247 2.75 -0.18 13.49
N ASP A 248 4.06 0.04 13.59
CA ASP A 248 4.65 1.36 13.39
C ASP A 248 4.91 1.67 11.92
N LYS A 249 5.50 0.71 11.20
CA LYS A 249 5.96 0.95 9.84
C LYS A 249 5.77 -0.26 8.95
N LEU A 250 5.45 -0.01 7.67
CA LEU A 250 5.53 -0.98 6.59
C LEU A 250 6.49 -0.45 5.53
N ALA A 251 7.49 -1.27 5.16
CA ALA A 251 8.39 -0.98 4.05
C ALA A 251 8.31 -2.09 2.99
N ILE A 252 8.12 -1.70 1.73
CA ILE A 252 8.06 -2.61 0.57
C ILE A 252 9.12 -2.16 -0.43
N GLN A 253 9.90 -3.12 -0.93
CA GLN A 253 10.85 -2.89 -2.02
C GLN A 253 10.31 -3.48 -3.32
N LEU A 254 10.30 -2.66 -4.37
CA LEU A 254 9.93 -3.05 -5.71
C LEU A 254 11.20 -3.25 -6.53
N GLN A 255 11.32 -4.42 -7.13
CA GLN A 255 12.46 -4.83 -7.95
C GLN A 255 11.98 -5.59 -9.18
N ARG A 256 12.84 -5.73 -10.18
CA ARG A 256 12.51 -6.46 -11.41
C ARG A 256 12.17 -7.94 -11.16
N SER A 257 12.75 -8.55 -10.15
CA SER A 257 12.61 -9.99 -9.87
C SER A 257 12.69 -10.27 -8.38
N GLY A 258 12.22 -11.43 -7.97
CA GLY A 258 12.24 -11.91 -6.60
C GLY A 258 10.84 -12.06 -6.01
N LEU A 259 10.80 -12.51 -4.77
CA LEU A 259 9.59 -12.64 -4.00
C LEU A 259 9.22 -11.28 -3.41
N LEU A 260 7.95 -10.93 -3.48
CA LEU A 260 7.45 -9.69 -2.91
C LEU A 260 7.22 -9.88 -1.41
N ASN A 261 7.98 -9.15 -0.61
CA ASN A 261 7.89 -9.13 0.85
C ASN A 261 7.70 -7.70 1.34
N GLY A 262 7.07 -7.57 2.52
CA GLY A 262 7.03 -6.34 3.28
C GLY A 262 7.71 -6.53 4.62
N THR A 263 8.38 -5.49 5.11
CA THR A 263 8.90 -5.45 6.48
C THR A 263 7.94 -4.62 7.31
N VAL A 264 7.35 -5.24 8.34
CA VAL A 264 6.47 -4.59 9.30
C VAL A 264 7.23 -4.40 10.59
N SER A 265 7.45 -3.14 11.00
CA SER A 265 8.03 -2.81 12.30
C SER A 265 6.92 -2.75 13.33
N ILE A 266 7.10 -3.47 14.44
CA ILE A 266 6.14 -3.60 15.53
C ILE A 266 6.70 -2.97 16.79
N VAL A 267 5.83 -2.28 17.54
CA VAL A 267 6.04 -1.86 18.93
C VAL A 267 5.01 -2.60 19.77
N ALA A 268 5.45 -3.30 20.80
CA ALA A 268 4.58 -4.06 21.69
C ALA A 268 4.78 -3.65 23.15
N GLN A 269 3.77 -3.88 23.99
CA GLN A 269 3.85 -3.58 25.42
C GLN A 269 4.76 -4.53 26.16
N GLY A 270 4.71 -5.82 25.82
CA GLY A 270 5.52 -6.83 26.48
C GLY A 270 5.29 -8.24 25.92
N GLU A 271 6.03 -9.21 26.48
CA GLU A 271 5.95 -10.61 26.10
C GLU A 271 5.65 -11.48 27.33
N THR A 272 4.84 -12.52 27.13
CA THR A 272 4.72 -13.63 28.07
C THR A 272 5.17 -14.90 27.38
N ARG A 273 6.14 -15.60 27.98
CA ARG A 273 6.72 -16.81 27.40
C ARG A 273 6.22 -18.06 28.12
N GLY A 274 5.80 -19.06 27.34
CA GLY A 274 5.30 -20.34 27.84
C GLY A 274 5.88 -21.55 27.11
N GLY A 275 5.71 -22.73 27.71
CA GLY A 275 6.08 -24.03 27.10
C GLY A 275 4.99 -24.63 26.20
N ALA A 276 3.85 -23.97 26.07
CA ALA A 276 2.75 -24.34 25.19
C ALA A 276 2.21 -23.10 24.48
N SER A 277 1.62 -23.31 23.31
CA SER A 277 1.01 -22.19 22.54
C SER A 277 -0.16 -21.61 23.32
N GLY A 278 -0.13 -20.29 23.56
CA GLY A 278 -1.25 -19.51 24.08
C GLY A 278 -2.30 -19.20 22.99
N ALA A 279 -1.91 -19.25 21.72
CA ALA A 279 -2.82 -19.10 20.60
C ALA A 279 -3.71 -20.34 20.35
N GLY A 280 -3.41 -21.46 21.01
CA GLY A 280 -4.18 -22.71 20.88
C GLY A 280 -4.03 -23.35 19.49
N SER A 281 -5.14 -23.44 18.76
CA SER A 281 -5.19 -23.96 17.38
C SER A 281 -5.58 -22.83 16.42
N PRO A 282 -4.63 -22.00 15.99
CA PRO A 282 -4.92 -20.88 15.09
C PRO A 282 -5.41 -21.39 13.73
N THR A 283 -6.34 -20.65 13.12
CA THR A 283 -6.85 -21.01 11.80
C THR A 283 -5.88 -20.55 10.71
N GLU A 284 -5.60 -21.43 9.74
CA GLU A 284 -4.77 -21.15 8.58
C GLU A 284 -5.60 -20.68 7.39
N GLN A 285 -5.00 -19.86 6.55
CA GLN A 285 -5.52 -19.50 5.23
C GLN A 285 -4.54 -19.95 4.15
N VAL A 286 -5.10 -20.32 2.99
CA VAL A 286 -4.27 -20.70 1.83
C VAL A 286 -3.41 -19.51 1.41
N ILE A 287 -2.11 -19.74 1.33
CA ILE A 287 -1.13 -18.72 0.92
C ILE A 287 -1.11 -18.61 -0.61
N GLU A 288 -1.41 -17.42 -1.12
CA GLU A 288 -1.30 -17.09 -2.54
C GLU A 288 -0.56 -15.75 -2.66
N ARG A 289 0.70 -15.79 -3.11
CA ARG A 289 1.62 -14.65 -3.03
C ARG A 289 1.53 -13.77 -4.27
N PHE A 290 1.58 -12.46 -4.04
CA PHE A 290 1.94 -11.51 -5.08
C PHE A 290 3.44 -11.63 -5.41
N THR A 291 3.79 -11.36 -6.65
CA THR A 291 5.18 -11.45 -7.14
C THR A 291 5.63 -10.12 -7.72
N GLN A 292 6.94 -9.88 -7.74
CA GLN A 292 7.50 -8.67 -8.37
C GLN A 292 7.14 -8.58 -9.85
N PHE A 293 7.00 -9.71 -10.53
CA PHE A 293 6.67 -9.79 -11.96
C PHE A 293 5.28 -9.21 -12.31
N THR A 294 4.32 -9.31 -11.39
CA THR A 294 2.96 -8.79 -11.60
C THR A 294 2.78 -7.35 -11.12
N GLY A 295 3.87 -6.73 -10.64
CA GLY A 295 3.85 -5.38 -10.13
C GLY A 295 3.95 -4.33 -11.22
N GLN A 296 3.24 -3.21 -11.03
CA GLN A 296 3.38 -2.01 -11.86
C GLN A 296 3.30 -0.76 -11.00
N ILE A 297 3.95 0.29 -11.50
CA ILE A 297 3.83 1.63 -10.91
C ILE A 297 3.15 2.51 -11.95
N ARG A 298 2.15 3.28 -11.51
CA ARG A 298 1.46 4.27 -12.35
C ARG A 298 1.63 5.66 -11.75
N ARG A 299 1.67 6.67 -12.59
CA ARG A 299 1.57 8.08 -12.24
C ARG A 299 0.28 8.63 -12.81
N ASP A 300 -0.59 9.17 -11.96
CA ASP A 300 -1.88 9.75 -12.38
C ASP A 300 -2.68 8.81 -13.33
N GLY A 301 -2.71 7.51 -13.04
CA GLY A 301 -3.35 6.48 -13.87
C GLY A 301 -2.54 5.99 -15.10
N VAL A 302 -1.45 6.66 -15.47
CA VAL A 302 -0.60 6.30 -16.61
C VAL A 302 0.55 5.40 -16.16
N PRO A 303 0.81 4.24 -16.82
CA PRO A 303 1.95 3.39 -16.48
C PRO A 303 3.27 4.16 -16.54
N LEU A 304 4.05 4.10 -15.47
CA LEU A 304 5.36 4.71 -15.41
C LEU A 304 6.37 3.79 -16.10
N GLY A 305 6.85 4.21 -17.27
CA GLY A 305 7.83 3.46 -18.03
C GLY A 305 9.24 3.55 -17.43
N ASN A 306 10.12 2.64 -17.88
CA ASN A 306 11.55 2.64 -17.55
C ASN A 306 11.89 2.55 -16.04
N VAL A 307 10.98 2.08 -15.21
CA VAL A 307 11.24 1.89 -13.78
C VAL A 307 12.23 0.74 -13.58
N VAL A 308 13.29 1.01 -12.82
CA VAL A 308 14.31 0.05 -12.44
C VAL A 308 14.01 -0.58 -11.08
N SER A 309 13.64 0.26 -10.13
CA SER A 309 13.28 -0.14 -8.77
C SER A 309 12.45 0.96 -8.10
N GLY A 310 11.82 0.61 -6.99
CA GLY A 310 11.10 1.56 -6.16
C GLY A 310 11.07 1.11 -4.71
N THR A 311 10.76 2.03 -3.82
CA THR A 311 10.45 1.74 -2.43
C THR A 311 9.17 2.44 -2.05
N PHE A 312 8.40 1.81 -1.18
CA PHE A 312 7.23 2.38 -0.54
C PHE A 312 7.38 2.18 0.97
N THR A 313 7.23 3.23 1.73
CA THR A 313 7.26 3.21 3.19
C THR A 313 6.07 3.98 3.73
N TYR A 314 5.29 3.32 4.58
CA TYR A 314 4.24 3.92 5.39
C TYR A 314 4.65 3.83 6.85
N ALA A 315 4.67 4.95 7.59
CA ALA A 315 5.05 4.99 8.99
C ALA A 315 3.99 5.76 9.80
N ASN A 316 3.53 5.14 10.89
CA ASN A 316 2.65 5.76 11.87
C ASN A 316 3.41 6.64 12.85
N ASN A 317 4.74 6.47 12.93
CA ASN A 317 5.63 7.16 13.87
C ASN A 317 5.07 7.09 15.29
N LEU A 318 4.84 5.86 15.77
CA LEU A 318 4.24 5.60 17.07
C LEU A 318 5.09 6.22 18.20
N ASP A 319 4.46 7.05 19.02
CA ASP A 319 5.03 7.58 20.24
C ASP A 319 4.82 6.58 21.39
N LYS A 320 5.92 6.05 21.94
CA LYS A 320 5.88 5.11 23.07
C LYS A 320 5.49 5.88 24.34
N VAL A 321 4.40 5.50 24.96
CA VAL A 321 3.93 6.11 26.21
C VAL A 321 4.75 5.53 27.38
N GLU A 322 5.88 6.16 27.63
CA GLU A 322 6.81 5.77 28.70
C GLU A 322 6.40 6.41 30.03
N VAL A 323 5.95 5.59 30.96
CA VAL A 323 5.56 6.00 32.31
C VAL A 323 6.21 5.11 33.36
N ILE A 324 6.33 5.60 34.58
CA ILE A 324 6.84 4.78 35.69
C ILE A 324 5.83 3.67 36.03
N ARG A 325 6.21 2.44 35.73
CA ARG A 325 5.41 1.24 36.00
C ARG A 325 6.24 0.20 36.78
N PRO A 326 5.62 -0.57 37.67
CA PRO A 326 6.34 -1.58 38.44
C PRO A 326 6.85 -2.77 37.59
N ASP A 327 6.30 -2.95 36.38
CA ASP A 327 6.70 -3.98 35.43
C ASP A 327 7.77 -3.51 34.42
N GLY A 328 8.17 -2.22 34.46
CA GLY A 328 9.18 -1.65 33.58
C GLY A 328 8.82 -1.56 32.09
N ARG A 329 7.53 -1.74 31.76
CA ARG A 329 7.00 -1.74 30.36
C ARG A 329 6.35 -0.41 30.00
N ILE A 330 6.21 -0.12 28.71
CA ILE A 330 5.44 1.03 28.22
C ILE A 330 3.96 0.89 28.56
N ALA A 331 3.25 1.99 28.74
CA ALA A 331 1.81 1.99 28.98
C ALA A 331 1.02 1.80 27.68
N GLY A 332 1.56 2.24 26.55
CA GLY A 332 0.93 2.17 25.25
C GLY A 332 1.84 2.72 24.15
N ALA A 333 1.30 2.85 22.96
CA ALA A 333 1.92 3.56 21.87
C ALA A 333 0.83 4.33 21.10
N ASP A 334 1.02 5.61 20.94
CA ASP A 334 0.05 6.51 20.31
C ASP A 334 0.47 6.84 18.87
N PRO A 335 -0.42 6.81 17.89
CA PRO A 335 -0.11 7.27 16.55
C PRO A 335 0.27 8.74 16.52
N ALA A 336 1.44 9.07 15.97
CA ALA A 336 1.86 10.45 15.74
C ALA A 336 1.59 10.87 14.28
N MET A 337 2.25 11.93 13.82
CA MET A 337 2.09 12.37 12.42
C MET A 337 2.62 11.30 11.48
N LEU A 338 1.71 10.73 10.67
CA LEU A 338 2.07 9.72 9.70
C LEU A 338 3.03 10.26 8.62
N ALA A 339 3.86 9.38 8.08
CA ALA A 339 4.72 9.68 6.95
C ALA A 339 4.56 8.58 5.88
N VAL A 340 4.31 9.01 4.64
CA VAL A 340 4.33 8.12 3.48
C VAL A 340 5.41 8.60 2.54
N THR A 341 6.44 7.80 2.36
CA THR A 341 7.66 8.18 1.63
C THR A 341 8.14 7.02 0.78
N GLY A 342 9.05 7.30 -0.13
CA GLY A 342 9.72 6.26 -0.89
C GLY A 342 10.61 6.82 -1.97
N GLN A 343 10.95 5.95 -2.92
CA GLN A 343 11.85 6.26 -4.01
C GLN A 343 11.36 5.58 -5.29
N VAL A 344 11.52 6.23 -6.40
CA VAL A 344 11.38 5.63 -7.73
C VAL A 344 12.66 5.89 -8.52
N VAL A 345 13.29 4.82 -8.99
CA VAL A 345 14.48 4.87 -9.85
C VAL A 345 14.06 4.54 -11.27
N VAL A 346 14.30 5.46 -12.20
CA VAL A 346 13.96 5.30 -13.61
C VAL A 346 15.19 5.40 -14.50
N ARG A 347 15.19 4.69 -15.61
CA ARG A 347 16.09 5.01 -16.72
C ARG A 347 15.65 6.33 -17.32
N PHE A 348 16.56 7.32 -17.36
CA PHE A 348 16.25 8.66 -17.85
C PHE A 348 16.06 8.64 -19.35
N ALA A 349 14.82 8.49 -19.80
CA ALA A 349 14.43 8.42 -21.20
C ALA A 349 13.69 9.68 -21.67
N ASP A 350 13.09 10.42 -20.73
CA ASP A 350 12.38 11.68 -20.95
C ASP A 350 12.49 12.60 -19.74
N THR A 351 12.01 13.84 -19.86
CA THR A 351 12.06 14.85 -18.80
C THR A 351 10.79 14.95 -17.96
N SER A 352 9.76 14.15 -18.23
CA SER A 352 8.42 14.36 -17.68
C SER A 352 8.39 14.40 -16.15
N LEU A 353 9.05 13.45 -15.46
CA LEU A 353 9.15 13.45 -13.99
C LEU A 353 10.03 14.59 -13.47
N LEU A 354 11.10 14.93 -14.21
CA LEU A 354 11.99 16.04 -13.85
C LEU A 354 11.25 17.37 -13.93
N ASP A 355 10.46 17.58 -14.97
CA ASP A 355 9.69 18.82 -15.18
C ASP A 355 8.64 18.99 -14.10
N LEU A 356 7.95 17.92 -13.68
CA LEU A 356 7.03 17.92 -12.55
C LEU A 356 7.74 18.24 -11.23
N ALA A 357 8.92 17.65 -11.00
CA ALA A 357 9.73 17.93 -9.82
C ALA A 357 10.24 19.39 -9.78
N VAL A 358 10.59 19.96 -10.94
CA VAL A 358 11.01 21.36 -11.06
C VAL A 358 9.83 22.32 -10.88
N ALA A 359 8.65 21.96 -11.42
CA ALA A 359 7.42 22.75 -11.28
C ALA A 359 6.81 22.64 -9.87
N GLY A 360 7.21 21.66 -9.05
CA GLY A 360 6.61 21.39 -7.75
C GLY A 360 5.17 20.90 -7.86
N THR A 361 4.81 20.28 -9.00
CA THR A 361 3.47 19.77 -9.23
C THR A 361 3.32 18.42 -8.51
N ALA A 362 2.33 18.33 -7.63
CA ALA A 362 1.99 17.07 -6.97
C ALA A 362 1.37 16.08 -7.97
N ILE A 363 1.68 14.80 -7.78
CA ILE A 363 1.22 13.69 -8.61
C ILE A 363 0.58 12.61 -7.74
N GLU A 364 -0.18 11.72 -8.35
CA GLU A 364 -0.60 10.47 -7.71
C GLU A 364 0.35 9.34 -8.10
N LEU A 365 0.77 8.51 -7.14
CA LEU A 365 1.51 7.28 -7.40
C LEU A 365 0.68 6.08 -6.98
N ILE A 366 0.57 5.11 -7.89
CA ILE A 366 -0.13 3.85 -7.66
C ILE A 366 0.87 2.71 -7.76
N PHE A 367 0.94 1.90 -6.71
CA PHE A 367 1.70 0.65 -6.66
C PHE A 367 0.71 -0.50 -6.68
N GLU A 368 0.75 -1.34 -7.69
CA GLU A 368 -0.28 -2.35 -7.92
C GLU A 368 0.33 -3.71 -8.25
N TRP A 369 -0.24 -4.77 -7.68
CA TRP A 369 0.06 -6.17 -7.99
C TRP A 369 -1.25 -6.92 -8.20
N SER A 370 -1.37 -7.64 -9.32
CA SER A 370 -2.53 -8.44 -9.64
C SER A 370 -2.11 -9.87 -9.99
N ILE A 371 -2.78 -10.85 -9.40
CA ILE A 371 -2.58 -12.27 -9.73
C ILE A 371 -3.56 -12.69 -10.83
N ALA A 372 -4.82 -12.26 -10.70
CA ALA A 372 -5.91 -12.53 -11.63
C ALA A 372 -7.05 -11.54 -11.36
N THR A 373 -8.07 -11.54 -12.21
CA THR A 373 -9.31 -10.79 -11.96
C THR A 373 -9.87 -11.11 -10.58
N GLY A 374 -10.17 -10.09 -9.78
CA GLY A 374 -10.65 -10.23 -8.40
C GLY A 374 -9.57 -10.61 -7.37
N LYS A 375 -8.28 -10.52 -7.73
CA LYS A 375 -7.14 -10.78 -6.85
C LYS A 375 -6.09 -9.69 -7.00
N LEU A 376 -6.18 -8.64 -6.20
CA LEU A 376 -5.45 -7.39 -6.37
C LEU A 376 -4.95 -6.86 -5.02
N LEU A 377 -3.76 -6.32 -5.02
CA LEU A 377 -3.25 -5.42 -3.98
C LEU A 377 -2.80 -4.12 -4.65
N ARG A 378 -3.33 -3.00 -4.18
CA ARG A 378 -3.04 -1.67 -4.71
C ARG A 378 -2.81 -0.69 -3.57
N PHE A 379 -1.73 0.07 -3.62
CA PHE A 379 -1.54 1.25 -2.78
C PHE A 379 -1.64 2.48 -3.67
N VAL A 380 -2.50 3.39 -3.30
CA VAL A 380 -2.67 4.70 -3.97
C VAL A 380 -2.16 5.77 -3.03
N VAL A 381 -1.14 6.49 -3.45
CA VAL A 381 -0.56 7.63 -2.73
C VAL A 381 -1.03 8.89 -3.44
N HIS A 382 -1.97 9.60 -2.82
CA HIS A 382 -2.83 10.58 -3.51
C HIS A 382 -2.16 11.92 -3.82
N ASN A 383 -1.19 12.36 -3.04
CA ASN A 383 -0.57 13.69 -3.19
C ASN A 383 0.93 13.60 -2.92
N VAL A 384 1.67 13.19 -3.94
CA VAL A 384 3.11 12.94 -3.90
C VAL A 384 3.88 14.14 -4.41
N ASN A 385 4.84 14.59 -3.63
CA ASN A 385 5.75 15.68 -3.96
C ASN A 385 7.12 15.11 -4.31
N LEU A 386 7.65 15.50 -5.45
CA LEU A 386 8.97 15.10 -5.95
C LEU A 386 10.00 16.23 -5.73
N PRO A 387 11.07 16.03 -4.98
CA PRO A 387 12.18 16.96 -4.97
C PRO A 387 12.96 16.86 -6.29
N LYS A 388 13.57 17.96 -6.72
CA LYS A 388 14.42 17.97 -7.93
C LYS A 388 15.64 17.06 -7.72
N PRO A 389 15.82 15.97 -8.51
CA PRO A 389 16.94 15.06 -8.35
C PRO A 389 18.22 15.62 -9.00
N LYS A 390 19.36 15.06 -8.60
CA LYS A 390 20.59 15.13 -9.38
C LYS A 390 20.56 14.03 -10.45
N LEU A 391 21.14 14.31 -11.61
CA LEU A 391 21.30 13.34 -12.70
C LEU A 391 22.80 13.00 -12.86
N PRO A 392 23.34 12.08 -12.05
CA PRO A 392 24.76 11.76 -12.11
C PRO A 392 25.08 10.96 -13.38
N ILE A 393 26.13 11.33 -14.08
CA ILE A 393 26.71 10.55 -15.18
C ILE A 393 27.95 9.85 -14.63
N THR A 394 27.85 8.55 -14.37
CA THR A 394 28.91 7.76 -13.71
C THR A 394 29.75 6.93 -14.67
N GLY A 395 29.46 6.99 -15.96
CA GLY A 395 30.19 6.23 -16.99
C GLY A 395 29.41 6.13 -18.32
N PRO A 396 29.83 5.27 -19.25
CA PRO A 396 29.20 5.14 -20.56
C PRO A 396 27.86 4.40 -20.55
N ALA A 397 27.41 3.86 -19.41
CA ALA A 397 26.13 3.18 -19.28
C ALA A 397 24.97 4.19 -19.26
N GLY A 398 23.73 3.66 -19.42
CA GLY A 398 22.54 4.51 -19.40
C GLY A 398 22.38 5.27 -18.10
N VAL A 399 22.00 6.55 -18.20
CA VAL A 399 21.75 7.43 -17.06
C VAL A 399 20.49 6.98 -16.32
N GLN A 400 20.55 7.01 -14.99
CA GLN A 400 19.39 6.76 -14.11
C GLN A 400 19.08 8.03 -13.33
N ALA A 401 17.79 8.29 -13.15
CA ALA A 401 17.28 9.32 -12.26
C ALA A 401 16.62 8.66 -11.05
N THR A 402 16.98 9.15 -9.87
CA THR A 402 16.40 8.72 -8.61
C THR A 402 15.53 9.83 -8.07
N PHE A 403 14.25 9.56 -7.92
CA PHE A 403 13.29 10.47 -7.33
C PHE A 403 12.90 9.95 -5.95
N ASP A 404 13.43 10.59 -4.91
CA ASP A 404 12.91 10.44 -3.57
C ASP A 404 11.58 11.18 -3.51
N TRP A 405 10.58 10.61 -2.89
CA TRP A 405 9.28 11.25 -2.80
C TRP A 405 8.71 11.19 -1.39
N GLN A 406 7.92 12.18 -1.08
CA GLN A 406 7.11 12.22 0.11
C GLN A 406 5.68 12.62 -0.23
N ALA A 407 4.73 12.04 0.48
CA ALA A 407 3.33 12.36 0.31
C ALA A 407 2.83 13.32 1.39
N SER A 408 1.79 14.06 1.04
CA SER A 408 0.99 14.87 1.94
C SER A 408 -0.49 14.51 1.80
N GLU A 409 -1.31 14.99 2.70
CA GLU A 409 -2.76 14.82 2.63
C GLU A 409 -3.32 15.44 1.34
N HIS A 410 -4.20 14.70 0.66
CA HIS A 410 -4.89 15.22 -0.50
C HIS A 410 -6.02 16.17 -0.06
N PRO A 411 -6.08 17.41 -0.61
CA PRO A 411 -6.99 18.45 -0.10
C PRO A 411 -8.47 18.06 -0.09
N SER A 412 -8.92 17.32 -1.10
CA SER A 412 -10.33 16.93 -1.23
C SER A 412 -10.66 15.58 -0.61
N LEU A 413 -9.72 14.62 -0.64
CA LEU A 413 -9.92 13.28 -0.11
C LEU A 413 -9.66 13.19 1.40
N ALA A 414 -8.95 14.17 1.98
CA ALA A 414 -8.48 14.18 3.37
C ALA A 414 -7.75 12.87 3.76
N LYS A 415 -6.94 12.35 2.83
CA LYS A 415 -6.15 11.12 2.96
C LYS A 415 -4.82 11.26 2.23
N THR A 416 -3.78 10.65 2.79
CA THR A 416 -2.47 10.58 2.15
C THR A 416 -2.33 9.33 1.30
N CYS A 417 -2.83 8.21 1.81
CA CYS A 417 -2.70 6.90 1.15
C CYS A 417 -3.95 6.05 1.36
N THR A 418 -4.27 5.24 0.36
CA THR A 418 -5.30 4.21 0.43
C THR A 418 -4.71 2.88 -0.03
N ALA A 419 -4.93 1.81 0.73
CA ALA A 419 -4.61 0.45 0.30
C ALA A 419 -5.90 -0.29 -0.05
N LEU A 420 -5.97 -0.88 -1.23
CA LEU A 420 -7.06 -1.74 -1.70
C LEU A 420 -6.54 -3.18 -1.79
N LEU A 421 -7.20 -4.08 -1.07
CA LEU A 421 -6.97 -5.51 -1.16
C LEU A 421 -8.27 -6.18 -1.63
N VAL A 422 -8.20 -6.86 -2.78
CA VAL A 422 -9.35 -7.58 -3.36
C VAL A 422 -9.09 -9.06 -3.27
N ASN A 423 -9.98 -9.80 -2.57
CA ASN A 423 -9.83 -11.24 -2.35
C ASN A 423 -11.17 -11.91 -1.98
N ASP A 424 -11.09 -13.14 -1.45
CA ASP A 424 -12.23 -13.96 -1.02
C ASP A 424 -12.46 -13.95 0.50
N VAL A 425 -11.73 -13.15 1.27
CA VAL A 425 -11.92 -13.01 2.71
C VAL A 425 -13.08 -12.06 2.99
N THR A 426 -14.01 -12.47 3.84
CA THR A 426 -15.22 -11.66 4.13
C THR A 426 -14.94 -10.46 5.03
N VAL A 427 -13.99 -10.59 5.98
CA VAL A 427 -13.71 -9.58 7.01
C VAL A 427 -12.31 -9.74 7.59
N TYR A 428 -11.69 -8.63 7.91
CA TYR A 428 -10.44 -8.53 8.65
C TYR A 428 -10.62 -7.93 10.04
#